data_078e938e4af1bdc9fe8e567f3a53825c
#
_entry.id   078e938e4af1bdc9fe8e567f3a53825c
#
_cell.length_a   1.000
_cell.length_b   1.000
_cell.length_c   1.000
_cell.angle_alpha   90.00
_cell.angle_beta   90.00
_cell.angle_gamma   90.00
#
_symmetry.space_group_name_H-M   'P 1'
#
loop_
_entity.id
_entity.type
_entity.pdbx_description
1 polymer ?
#
loop_
_entity_poly.entity_id
_entity_poly.type
_entity_poly.pdbx_seq_one_letter_code
_entity_poly.pdbx_strand_id
1 'polypeptide(L)'
;MADGTIITSVTDALAICSGIIESAENEVVYISLPSLLVLGSQFSLTERGKVFMQKGGRMRGIANISYPYIEEIRDFLDGGADVRHFHQYLGIFMLLGDEKESISTMTVNGENLSIDTPIVALWNSNPTYSEYLMSTFNFAWEQSVSAAERIEELLKEGPPGI
;
A
#
# COMPACT_ATOMS: atom_id res chain seq x y z
N MET A 1 24.10 -13.45 6.15
CA MET A 1 22.78 -13.49 5.53
C MET A 1 22.52 -12.16 4.80
N ALA A 2 22.05 -12.22 3.59
CA ALA A 2 21.73 -10.99 2.86
C ALA A 2 20.56 -10.26 3.51
N ASP A 3 20.66 -8.94 3.62
CA ASP A 3 19.59 -8.07 4.15
C ASP A 3 18.42 -7.91 3.17
N GLY A 4 18.51 -8.50 1.99
CA GLY A 4 17.52 -8.37 0.96
C GLY A 4 17.40 -9.62 0.08
N THR A 5 16.20 -9.82 -0.47
CA THR A 5 15.87 -10.93 -1.38
C THR A 5 14.99 -10.42 -2.52
N ILE A 6 15.33 -10.83 -3.73
CA ILE A 6 14.53 -10.52 -4.93
C ILE A 6 13.36 -11.50 -5.01
N ILE A 7 12.18 -10.95 -5.19
CA ILE A 7 10.90 -11.65 -5.31
C ILE A 7 10.35 -11.44 -6.71
N THR A 8 9.99 -12.51 -7.39
CA THR A 8 9.61 -12.45 -8.81
C THR A 8 8.17 -12.86 -9.11
N SER A 9 7.39 -13.22 -8.09
CA SER A 9 5.98 -13.52 -8.27
C SER A 9 5.08 -12.67 -7.38
N VAL A 10 3.92 -12.31 -7.87
CA VAL A 10 2.90 -11.58 -7.10
C VAL A 10 2.43 -12.39 -5.90
N THR A 11 2.25 -13.69 -6.05
CA THR A 11 1.86 -14.58 -4.94
C THR A 11 2.84 -14.54 -3.78
N ASP A 12 4.13 -14.65 -4.08
CA ASP A 12 5.17 -14.58 -3.04
C ASP A 12 5.25 -13.19 -2.40
N ALA A 13 5.10 -12.14 -3.21
CA ALA A 13 5.07 -10.77 -2.71
C ALA A 13 3.89 -10.54 -1.75
N LEU A 14 2.71 -11.05 -2.07
CA LEU A 14 1.53 -10.94 -1.19
C LEU A 14 1.72 -11.73 0.10
N ALA A 15 2.35 -12.90 0.06
CA ALA A 15 2.69 -13.68 1.24
C ALA A 15 3.67 -12.92 2.15
N ILE A 16 4.64 -12.23 1.59
CA ILE A 16 5.58 -11.38 2.33
C ILE A 16 4.85 -10.17 2.94
N CYS A 17 3.97 -9.52 2.21
CA CYS A 17 3.13 -8.45 2.75
C CYS A 17 2.33 -8.91 3.96
N SER A 18 1.70 -10.07 3.87
CA SER A 18 1.01 -10.71 4.99
C SER A 18 1.92 -10.86 6.22
N GLY A 19 3.11 -11.41 6.01
CA GLY A 19 4.08 -11.63 7.07
C GLY A 19 4.53 -10.34 7.73
N ILE A 20 4.77 -9.28 6.97
CA ILE A 20 5.13 -7.97 7.50
C ILE A 20 4.00 -7.40 8.37
N ILE A 21 2.76 -7.45 7.91
CA ILE A 21 1.61 -6.97 8.67
C ILE A 21 1.42 -7.79 9.97
N GLU A 22 1.55 -9.11 9.90
CA GLU A 22 1.40 -9.97 11.06
C GLU A 22 2.51 -9.79 12.10
N SER A 23 3.72 -9.49 11.68
CA SER A 23 4.87 -9.31 12.57
C SER A 23 5.02 -7.88 13.11
N ALA A 24 4.37 -6.91 12.50
CA ALA A 24 4.41 -5.52 12.96
C ALA A 24 3.73 -5.36 14.32
N GLU A 25 4.31 -4.51 15.16
CA GLU A 25 3.80 -4.25 16.51
C GLU A 25 3.22 -2.84 16.63
N ASN A 26 3.76 -1.87 15.90
CA ASN A 26 3.45 -0.46 16.07
C ASN A 26 2.81 0.17 14.84
N GLU A 27 3.49 0.16 13.71
CA GLU A 27 3.02 0.85 12.52
C GLU A 27 3.33 0.07 11.24
N VAL A 28 2.38 0.08 10.31
CA VAL A 28 2.58 -0.31 8.93
C VAL A 28 2.28 0.89 8.04
N VAL A 29 3.20 1.25 7.16
CA VAL A 29 2.98 2.25 6.13
C VAL A 29 3.06 1.63 4.75
N TYR A 30 2.28 2.14 3.80
CA TYR A 30 2.30 1.64 2.44
C TYR A 30 2.06 2.75 1.41
N ILE A 31 2.63 2.55 0.23
CA ILE A 31 2.27 3.25 -1.00
C ILE A 31 1.75 2.19 -1.95
N SER A 32 0.52 2.34 -2.42
CA SER A 32 -0.15 1.30 -3.19
C SER A 32 -0.75 1.84 -4.48
N LEU A 33 -0.81 0.96 -5.45
CA LEU A 33 -1.62 1.14 -6.65
C LEU A 33 -3.05 0.69 -6.37
N PRO A 34 -4.06 1.30 -7.00
CA PRO A 34 -5.45 0.88 -6.84
C PRO A 34 -5.69 -0.61 -7.13
N SER A 35 -5.06 -1.14 -8.17
CA SER A 35 -5.17 -2.57 -8.51
C SER A 35 -4.64 -3.50 -7.41
N LEU A 36 -3.63 -3.07 -6.66
CA LEU A 36 -3.09 -3.83 -5.54
C LEU A 36 -4.00 -3.85 -4.32
N LEU A 37 -4.85 -2.85 -4.14
CA LEU A 37 -5.87 -2.86 -3.09
C LEU A 37 -6.88 -3.99 -3.35
N VAL A 38 -7.30 -4.16 -4.60
CA VAL A 38 -8.20 -5.26 -4.99
C VAL A 38 -7.53 -6.61 -4.78
N LEU A 39 -6.30 -6.79 -5.24
CA LEU A 39 -5.53 -8.02 -5.02
C LEU A 39 -5.33 -8.29 -3.53
N GLY A 40 -4.98 -7.26 -2.76
CA GLY A 40 -4.82 -7.37 -1.31
C GLY A 40 -6.10 -7.85 -0.63
N SER A 41 -7.25 -7.35 -1.03
CA SER A 41 -8.55 -7.80 -0.53
C SER A 41 -8.79 -9.29 -0.86
N GLN A 42 -8.51 -9.71 -2.09
CA GLN A 42 -8.66 -11.10 -2.52
C GLN A 42 -7.74 -12.07 -1.75
N PHE A 43 -6.60 -11.62 -1.28
CA PHE A 43 -5.62 -12.42 -0.51
C PHE A 43 -5.65 -12.11 0.99
N SER A 44 -6.74 -11.54 1.50
CA SER A 44 -6.96 -11.28 2.91
C SER A 44 -6.01 -10.28 3.56
N LEU A 45 -5.29 -9.48 2.80
CA LEU A 45 -4.40 -8.44 3.36
C LEU A 45 -5.20 -7.36 4.09
N THR A 46 -6.34 -6.98 3.56
CA THR A 46 -7.25 -6.01 4.19
C THR A 46 -7.71 -6.50 5.56
N GLU A 47 -8.11 -7.76 5.66
CA GLU A 47 -8.54 -8.36 6.93
C GLU A 47 -7.38 -8.44 7.96
N ARG A 48 -6.19 -8.79 7.50
CA ARG A 48 -4.98 -8.79 8.35
C ARG A 48 -4.64 -7.39 8.87
N GLY A 49 -4.77 -6.38 8.01
CA GLY A 49 -4.62 -4.98 8.39
C GLY A 49 -5.63 -4.56 9.46
N LYS A 50 -6.89 -4.94 9.32
CA LYS A 50 -7.92 -4.68 10.32
C LYS A 50 -7.62 -5.33 11.66
N VAL A 51 -7.19 -6.59 11.65
CA VAL A 51 -6.77 -7.29 12.87
C VAL A 51 -5.60 -6.58 13.55
N PHE A 52 -4.61 -6.16 12.76
CA PHE A 52 -3.47 -5.37 13.25
C PHE A 52 -3.93 -4.08 13.94
N MET A 53 -4.83 -3.33 13.32
CA MET A 53 -5.38 -2.07 13.88
C MET A 53 -6.24 -2.32 15.13
N GLN A 54 -7.02 -3.39 15.15
CA GLN A 54 -7.79 -3.78 16.34
C GLN A 54 -6.93 -4.08 17.55
N LYS A 55 -5.69 -4.53 17.34
CA LYS A 55 -4.70 -4.75 18.40
C LYS A 55 -3.93 -3.48 18.80
N GLY A 56 -4.29 -2.34 18.24
CA GLY A 56 -3.67 -1.05 18.56
C GLY A 56 -2.60 -0.60 17.58
N GLY A 57 -2.38 -1.32 16.49
CA GLY A 57 -1.45 -0.93 15.43
C GLY A 57 -1.98 0.24 14.61
N ARG A 58 -1.08 1.02 14.04
CA ARG A 58 -1.39 2.14 13.17
C ARG A 58 -1.08 1.78 11.72
N MET A 59 -2.05 1.99 10.83
CA MET A 59 -1.82 1.88 9.38
C MET A 59 -2.00 3.21 8.69
N ARG A 60 -0.99 3.61 7.92
CA ARG A 60 -1.04 4.78 7.06
C ARG A 60 -0.73 4.39 5.63
N GLY A 61 -1.55 4.81 4.70
CA GLY A 61 -1.35 4.49 3.30
C GLY A 61 -1.50 5.67 2.37
N ILE A 62 -0.78 5.62 1.28
CA ILE A 62 -0.91 6.55 0.16
C ILE A 62 -1.33 5.74 -1.06
N ALA A 63 -2.36 6.19 -1.74
CA ALA A 63 -2.83 5.61 -2.98
C ALA A 63 -3.21 6.68 -3.98
N ASN A 64 -3.14 6.35 -5.25
CA ASN A 64 -3.73 7.17 -6.29
C ASN A 64 -5.20 6.77 -6.43
N ILE A 65 -6.09 7.45 -5.69
CA ILE A 65 -7.50 7.08 -5.55
C ILE A 65 -8.27 7.52 -6.78
N SER A 66 -8.94 6.58 -7.42
CA SER A 66 -9.82 6.79 -8.56
C SER A 66 -11.20 6.19 -8.33
N TYR A 67 -12.17 6.63 -9.12
CA TYR A 67 -13.58 6.31 -8.93
C TYR A 67 -13.89 4.81 -8.72
N PRO A 68 -13.34 3.88 -9.52
CA PRO A 68 -13.67 2.45 -9.39
C PRO A 68 -13.26 1.82 -8.04
N TYR A 69 -12.38 2.48 -7.28
CA TYR A 69 -11.80 1.90 -6.05
C TYR A 69 -12.29 2.57 -4.77
N ILE A 70 -13.33 3.40 -4.86
CA ILE A 70 -13.87 4.13 -3.70
C ILE A 70 -14.28 3.18 -2.57
N GLU A 71 -14.94 2.07 -2.91
CA GLU A 71 -15.44 1.15 -1.89
C GLU A 71 -14.31 0.44 -1.14
N GLU A 72 -13.24 0.04 -1.84
CA GLU A 72 -12.06 -0.56 -1.21
C GLU A 72 -11.38 0.42 -0.25
N ILE A 73 -11.28 1.68 -0.64
CA ILE A 73 -10.71 2.72 0.23
C ILE A 73 -11.59 2.95 1.45
N ARG A 74 -12.91 3.03 1.27
CA ARG A 74 -13.85 3.17 2.39
C ARG A 74 -13.74 2.03 3.38
N ASP A 75 -13.61 0.82 2.90
CA ASP A 75 -13.46 -0.35 3.75
C ASP A 75 -12.20 -0.26 4.63
N PHE A 76 -11.08 0.22 4.07
CA PHE A 76 -9.88 0.51 4.85
C PHE A 76 -10.08 1.62 5.88
N LEU A 77 -10.72 2.72 5.49
CA LEU A 77 -11.01 3.82 6.41
C LEU A 77 -11.91 3.39 7.56
N ASP A 78 -12.93 2.59 7.27
CA ASP A 78 -13.85 2.06 8.28
C ASP A 78 -13.13 1.10 9.25
N GLY A 79 -12.11 0.42 8.78
CA GLY A 79 -11.23 -0.42 9.60
C GLY A 79 -10.25 0.35 10.48
N GLY A 80 -10.15 1.67 10.31
CA GLY A 80 -9.28 2.54 11.12
C GLY A 80 -8.00 3.01 10.43
N ALA A 81 -7.77 2.66 9.16
CA ALA A 81 -6.60 3.12 8.42
C ALA A 81 -6.68 4.62 8.10
N ASP A 82 -5.54 5.29 8.13
CA ASP A 82 -5.39 6.66 7.63
C ASP A 82 -4.87 6.58 6.20
N VAL A 83 -5.68 6.96 5.23
CA VAL A 83 -5.35 6.87 3.80
C VAL A 83 -5.39 8.25 3.19
N ARG A 84 -4.39 8.55 2.38
CA ARG A 84 -4.30 9.79 1.62
C ARG A 84 -4.16 9.54 0.13
N HIS A 85 -4.60 10.51 -0.65
CA HIS A 85 -4.47 10.53 -2.10
C HIS A 85 -3.30 11.41 -2.51
N PHE A 86 -2.43 10.88 -3.36
CA PHE A 86 -1.37 11.63 -4.02
C PHE A 86 -1.72 11.78 -5.51
N HIS A 87 -1.72 13.03 -6.00
CA HIS A 87 -2.20 13.33 -7.35
C HIS A 87 -1.32 12.77 -8.47
N GLN A 88 -0.03 12.61 -8.18
CA GLN A 88 0.91 12.10 -9.16
C GLN A 88 1.14 10.60 -8.96
N TYR A 89 1.41 9.91 -10.05
CA TYR A 89 1.83 8.52 -9.98
C TYR A 89 3.26 8.42 -9.46
N LEU A 90 3.44 7.73 -8.33
CA LEU A 90 4.74 7.63 -7.69
C LEU A 90 5.66 6.56 -8.29
N GLY A 91 5.13 5.65 -9.11
CA GLY A 91 5.92 4.60 -9.75
C GLY A 91 6.48 3.55 -8.81
N ILE A 92 6.09 3.56 -7.55
CA ILE A 92 6.55 2.62 -6.53
C ILE A 92 5.37 2.02 -5.77
N PHE A 93 5.43 0.72 -5.53
CA PHE A 93 4.69 0.08 -4.45
C PHE A 93 5.66 -0.17 -3.30
N MET A 94 5.23 0.06 -2.07
CA MET A 94 5.99 -0.32 -0.89
C MET A 94 5.08 -0.63 0.29
N LEU A 95 5.53 -1.52 1.14
CA LEU A 95 4.94 -1.80 2.45
C LEU A 95 6.08 -1.96 3.44
N LEU A 96 6.01 -1.22 4.54
CA LEU A 96 7.06 -1.14 5.55
C LEU A 96 6.44 -1.33 6.93
N GLY A 97 6.92 -2.33 7.68
CA GLY A 97 6.49 -2.62 9.05
C GLY A 97 7.52 -2.13 10.06
N ASP A 98 7.10 -1.30 11.02
CA ASP A 98 7.89 -0.81 12.14
C ASP A 98 9.26 -0.18 11.75
N GLU A 99 9.38 0.33 10.54
CA GLU A 99 10.64 0.82 9.98
C GLU A 99 11.79 -0.22 9.99
N LYS A 100 11.44 -1.51 9.95
CA LYS A 100 12.42 -2.61 10.07
C LYS A 100 12.43 -3.54 8.86
N GLU A 101 11.26 -3.88 8.36
CA GLU A 101 11.09 -4.87 7.31
C GLU A 101 10.18 -4.30 6.22
N SER A 102 10.57 -4.47 4.97
CA SER A 102 9.85 -3.91 3.85
C SER A 102 9.80 -4.85 2.66
N ILE A 103 8.82 -4.60 1.80
CA ILE A 103 8.83 -5.06 0.42
C ILE A 103 8.54 -3.86 -0.46
N SER A 104 9.25 -3.74 -1.56
CA SER A 104 9.06 -2.65 -2.51
C SER A 104 9.27 -3.13 -3.94
N THR A 105 8.57 -2.51 -4.87
CA THR A 105 8.75 -2.74 -6.30
C THR A 105 8.51 -1.46 -7.07
N MET A 106 9.25 -1.28 -8.16
CA MET A 106 8.98 -0.20 -9.11
C MET A 106 8.05 -0.72 -10.20
N THR A 107 7.02 0.03 -10.51
CA THR A 107 6.06 -0.33 -11.55
C THR A 107 6.19 0.64 -12.71
N VAL A 108 6.38 0.09 -13.91
CA VAL A 108 6.63 0.92 -15.10
C VAL A 108 5.36 1.60 -15.59
N ASN A 109 4.19 1.00 -15.46
CA ASN A 109 2.94 1.53 -16.01
C ASN A 109 1.74 1.50 -15.08
N GLY A 110 1.91 1.24 -13.80
CA GLY A 110 0.85 1.39 -12.77
C GLY A 110 -0.48 0.67 -13.01
N GLU A 111 -0.64 0.03 -14.13
CA GLU A 111 -1.91 -0.49 -14.59
C GLU A 111 -2.02 -1.99 -14.32
N ASN A 112 -3.15 -2.38 -13.75
CA ASN A 112 -3.69 -3.75 -13.77
C ASN A 112 -2.71 -4.87 -13.43
N LEU A 113 -2.07 -4.80 -12.26
CA LEU A 113 -1.36 -5.96 -11.75
C LEU A 113 -2.34 -7.09 -11.47
N SER A 114 -2.03 -8.27 -11.97
CA SER A 114 -2.74 -9.51 -11.68
C SER A 114 -1.79 -10.51 -11.03
N ILE A 115 -2.34 -11.62 -10.55
CA ILE A 115 -1.55 -12.68 -9.93
C ILE A 115 -0.48 -13.27 -10.88
N ASP A 116 -0.72 -13.19 -12.17
CA ASP A 116 0.18 -13.74 -13.21
C ASP A 116 1.15 -12.70 -13.78
N THR A 117 1.07 -11.45 -13.33
CA THR A 117 1.96 -10.38 -13.80
C THR A 117 3.38 -10.62 -13.32
N PRO A 118 4.39 -10.65 -14.23
CA PRO A 118 5.78 -10.71 -13.81
C PRO A 118 6.16 -9.45 -13.05
N ILE A 119 6.80 -9.63 -11.88
CA ILE A 119 7.28 -8.51 -11.07
C ILE A 119 8.74 -8.75 -10.67
N VAL A 120 9.40 -7.67 -10.29
CA VAL A 120 10.67 -7.72 -9.55
C VAL A 120 10.47 -6.85 -8.31
N ALA A 121 10.35 -7.50 -7.17
CA ALA A 121 10.24 -6.83 -5.89
C ALA A 121 11.44 -7.13 -5.01
N LEU A 122 11.75 -6.24 -4.09
CA LEU A 122 12.81 -6.40 -3.10
C LEU A 122 12.20 -6.50 -1.71
N TRP A 123 12.36 -7.65 -1.06
CA TRP A 123 12.23 -7.76 0.38
C TRP A 123 13.52 -7.29 1.04
N ASN A 124 13.43 -6.51 2.11
CA ASN A 124 14.62 -5.94 2.74
C ASN A 124 14.40 -5.73 4.25
N SER A 125 15.44 -6.01 5.04
CA SER A 125 15.47 -5.76 6.48
C SER A 125 16.62 -4.83 6.91
N ASN A 126 17.26 -4.14 5.97
CA ASN A 126 18.34 -3.22 6.26
C ASN A 126 17.79 -1.90 6.80
N PRO A 127 18.27 -1.39 7.96
CA PRO A 127 17.76 -0.15 8.55
C PRO A 127 17.94 1.09 7.66
N THR A 128 19.04 1.19 6.94
CA THR A 128 19.28 2.32 6.03
C THR A 128 18.29 2.33 4.88
N TYR A 129 17.97 1.16 4.33
CA TYR A 129 16.96 1.04 3.29
C TYR A 129 15.55 1.42 3.80
N SER A 130 15.22 1.00 5.03
CA SER A 130 13.96 1.40 5.68
C SER A 130 13.86 2.92 5.86
N GLU A 131 14.96 3.58 6.21
CA GLU A 131 15.01 5.05 6.30
C GLU A 131 14.73 5.71 4.95
N TYR A 132 15.27 5.20 3.85
CA TYR A 132 14.99 5.71 2.51
C TYR A 132 13.51 5.56 2.15
N LEU A 133 12.94 4.39 2.41
CA LEU A 133 11.52 4.15 2.13
C LEU A 133 10.64 5.07 2.98
N MET A 134 10.96 5.24 4.26
CA MET A 134 10.21 6.12 5.15
C MET A 134 10.30 7.59 4.73
N SER A 135 11.46 8.03 4.26
CA SER A 135 11.65 9.38 3.71
C SER A 135 10.78 9.60 2.47
N THR A 136 10.73 8.64 1.57
CA THR A 136 9.87 8.67 0.37
C THR A 136 8.39 8.74 0.78
N PHE A 137 7.98 7.91 1.73
CA PHE A 137 6.62 7.92 2.24
C PHE A 137 6.26 9.26 2.85
N ASN A 138 7.09 9.79 3.75
CA ASN A 138 6.83 11.06 4.43
C ASN A 138 6.74 12.24 3.46
N PHE A 139 7.60 12.29 2.45
CA PHE A 139 7.54 13.31 1.41
C PHE A 139 6.19 13.30 0.70
N ALA A 140 5.75 12.13 0.24
CA ALA A 140 4.47 11.99 -0.44
C ALA A 140 3.27 12.22 0.51
N TRP A 141 3.38 11.79 1.75
CA TRP A 141 2.35 11.98 2.78
C TRP A 141 2.06 13.46 3.03
N GLU A 142 3.09 14.27 3.19
CA GLU A 142 2.95 15.71 3.44
C GLU A 142 2.28 16.46 2.29
N GLN A 143 2.42 15.97 1.07
CA GLN A 143 1.87 16.59 -0.13
C GLN A 143 0.54 15.98 -0.58
N SER A 144 0.06 15.00 0.12
CA SER A 144 -1.18 14.30 -0.23
C SER A 144 -2.39 14.91 0.49
N VAL A 145 -3.57 14.65 -0.05
CA VAL A 145 -4.85 15.05 0.55
C VAL A 145 -5.53 13.84 1.18
N SER A 146 -6.45 14.07 2.13
CA SER A 146 -7.16 12.96 2.75
C SER A 146 -7.98 12.17 1.73
N ALA A 147 -8.13 10.87 1.98
CA ALA A 147 -8.98 10.02 1.15
C ALA A 147 -10.42 10.52 1.13
N ALA A 148 -10.93 11.00 2.27
CA ALA A 148 -12.29 11.54 2.38
C ALA A 148 -12.51 12.72 1.43
N GLU A 149 -11.57 13.67 1.39
CA GLU A 149 -11.59 14.80 0.46
C GLU A 149 -11.61 14.33 -1.00
N ARG A 150 -10.70 13.41 -1.34
CA ARG A 150 -10.61 12.89 -2.71
C ARG A 150 -11.87 12.14 -3.12
N ILE A 151 -12.45 11.35 -2.25
CA ILE A 151 -13.70 10.63 -2.51
C ILE A 151 -14.83 11.62 -2.76
N GLU A 152 -14.92 12.68 -1.97
CA GLU A 152 -15.94 13.73 -2.15
C GLU A 152 -15.81 14.40 -3.53
N GLU A 153 -14.59 14.72 -3.95
CA GLU A 153 -14.33 15.26 -5.30
C GLU A 153 -14.79 14.29 -6.39
N LEU A 154 -14.40 13.01 -6.27
CA LEU A 154 -14.75 11.99 -7.25
C LEU A 154 -16.26 11.76 -7.36
N LEU A 155 -16.97 11.82 -6.24
CA LEU A 155 -18.42 11.66 -6.24
C LEU A 155 -19.13 12.88 -6.88
N LYS A 156 -18.58 14.07 -6.74
CA LYS A 156 -19.09 15.28 -7.43
C LYS A 156 -18.88 15.21 -8.93
N GLU A 157 -17.74 14.71 -9.38
CA GLU A 157 -17.40 14.55 -10.80
C GLU A 157 -18.23 13.43 -11.44
N GLY A 158 -18.65 12.45 -10.66
CA GLY A 158 -19.35 11.26 -11.15
C GLY A 158 -18.41 10.22 -11.78
N PRO A 159 -18.94 9.05 -12.20
CA PRO A 159 -18.15 8.01 -12.82
C PRO A 159 -17.47 8.52 -14.09
N PRO A 160 -16.23 8.04 -14.38
CA PRO A 160 -15.52 8.46 -15.59
C PRO A 160 -16.35 8.17 -16.83
N GLY A 161 -16.30 9.10 -17.76
CA GLY A 161 -17.17 9.29 -18.91
C GLY A 161 -17.73 8.04 -19.57
N ILE A 162 -18.99 8.10 -19.72
CA ILE A 162 -19.74 7.18 -20.56
C ILE A 162 -19.52 7.58 -22.01
#